data_1d91ba29e93ebc184c7a409327e0532a
#
_entry.id   1d91ba29e93ebc184c7a409327e0532a
#
_cell.length_a   1.000
_cell.length_b   1.000
_cell.length_c   1.000
_cell.angle_alpha   90.00
_cell.angle_beta   90.00
_cell.angle_gamma   90.00
#
_symmetry.space_group_name_H-M   'P 1'
#
loop_
_entity.id
_entity.type
_entity.pdbx_description
1 polymer ?
#
loop_
_entity_poly.entity_id
_entity_poly.type
_entity_poly.pdbx_seq_one_letter_code
_entity_poly.pdbx_strand_id
1 'polypeptide(L)'
;MTAASEVTDIAATRAASVAAARARIRAIEASGGVTRASLDRIKAEMLALARSEHLFPSADFPPPPAGEKGARRYLLGEDADGRFAMYLLAINPGNETKPHDHTTWAVVTGVEGQELNRVYRRTDDGTEQGRASLVLDREVMVEPGTGIALMPEDIHSIHTLGTRSTRHLHVYGLALEKLDGRVGYDPETGTVKPYNAAYMKPTANR
;
A
#
# COMPACT_ATOMS: atom_id res chain seq x y z
N MET A 1 -11.55 -25.49 24.23
CA MET A 1 -11.38 -24.03 23.92
C MET A 1 -12.38 -23.71 22.82
N THR A 2 -13.18 -22.68 22.99
CA THR A 2 -14.24 -22.34 22.03
C THR A 2 -13.67 -21.48 20.91
N ALA A 3 -14.27 -21.52 19.70
CA ALA A 3 -13.84 -20.72 18.53
C ALA A 3 -13.67 -19.21 18.83
N ALA A 4 -14.42 -18.67 19.79
CA ALA A 4 -14.30 -17.28 20.22
C ALA A 4 -12.96 -16.98 20.94
N SER A 5 -12.38 -17.93 21.65
CA SER A 5 -11.08 -17.78 22.33
C SER A 5 -9.92 -17.78 21.33
N GLU A 6 -10.01 -18.59 20.26
CA GLU A 6 -8.99 -18.62 19.19
C GLU A 6 -9.01 -17.36 18.34
N VAL A 7 -10.18 -16.82 18.04
CA VAL A 7 -10.34 -15.56 17.27
C VAL A 7 -9.77 -14.37 18.06
N THR A 8 -9.97 -14.33 19.36
CA THR A 8 -9.43 -13.28 20.24
C THR A 8 -7.91 -13.33 20.28
N ASP A 9 -7.31 -14.52 20.27
CA ASP A 9 -5.87 -14.70 20.26
C ASP A 9 -5.23 -14.26 18.95
N ILE A 10 -5.82 -14.57 17.80
CA ILE A 10 -5.32 -14.12 16.48
C ILE A 10 -5.33 -12.59 16.38
N ALA A 11 -6.39 -11.93 16.80
CA ALA A 11 -6.47 -10.46 16.75
C ALA A 11 -5.43 -9.79 17.65
N ALA A 12 -5.24 -10.29 18.87
CA ALA A 12 -4.23 -9.79 19.79
C ALA A 12 -2.81 -10.03 19.26
N THR A 13 -2.54 -11.22 18.72
CA THR A 13 -1.24 -11.59 18.10
C THR A 13 -0.95 -10.72 16.88
N ARG A 14 -1.95 -10.46 16.04
CA ARG A 14 -1.85 -9.54 14.90
C ARG A 14 -1.47 -8.13 15.35
N ALA A 15 -2.21 -7.58 16.33
CA ALA A 15 -1.96 -6.23 16.84
C ALA A 15 -0.54 -6.10 17.41
N ALA A 16 -0.07 -7.09 18.19
CA ALA A 16 1.29 -7.12 18.73
C ALA A 16 2.34 -7.20 17.60
N SER A 17 2.13 -8.04 16.58
CA SER A 17 3.03 -8.22 15.45
C SER A 17 3.14 -6.96 14.60
N VAL A 18 2.01 -6.31 14.33
CA VAL A 18 1.93 -5.02 13.62
C VAL A 18 2.66 -3.93 14.40
N ALA A 19 2.41 -3.81 15.71
CA ALA A 19 3.07 -2.83 16.57
C ALA A 19 4.59 -3.02 16.58
N ALA A 20 5.07 -4.27 16.69
CA ALA A 20 6.48 -4.62 16.67
C ALA A 20 7.12 -4.27 15.30
N ALA A 21 6.47 -4.61 14.18
CA ALA A 21 6.96 -4.26 12.85
C ALA A 21 7.06 -2.74 12.68
N ARG A 22 6.01 -1.98 13.07
CA ARG A 22 6.01 -0.51 13.02
C ARG A 22 7.13 0.11 13.87
N ALA A 23 7.43 -0.45 15.04
CA ALA A 23 8.54 0.02 15.86
C ALA A 23 9.89 -0.13 15.16
N ARG A 24 10.13 -1.28 14.49
CA ARG A 24 11.35 -1.50 13.70
C ARG A 24 11.44 -0.59 12.49
N ILE A 25 10.32 -0.37 11.79
CA ILE A 25 10.23 0.55 10.65
C ILE A 25 10.58 1.98 11.07
N ARG A 26 10.07 2.46 12.21
CA ARG A 26 10.44 3.77 12.77
C ARG A 26 11.96 3.87 13.05
N ALA A 27 12.53 2.84 13.63
CA ALA A 27 13.96 2.81 13.93
C ALA A 27 14.81 2.85 12.64
N ILE A 28 14.36 2.20 11.56
CA ILE A 28 15.02 2.23 10.25
C ILE A 28 15.00 3.66 9.68
N GLU A 29 13.83 4.31 9.63
CA GLU A 29 13.73 5.67 9.12
C GLU A 29 14.51 6.66 9.98
N ALA A 30 14.42 6.55 11.31
CA ALA A 30 15.15 7.43 12.23
C ALA A 30 16.67 7.34 12.06
N SER A 31 17.20 6.16 11.73
CA SER A 31 18.66 5.92 11.60
C SER A 31 19.19 6.26 10.20
N GLY A 32 18.38 6.14 9.15
CA GLY A 32 18.83 6.22 7.75
C GLY A 32 18.08 7.22 6.89
N GLY A 33 17.09 7.93 7.45
CA GLY A 33 16.21 8.83 6.70
C GLY A 33 15.38 8.09 5.66
N VAL A 34 14.71 8.85 4.80
CA VAL A 34 13.96 8.32 3.65
C VAL A 34 14.90 8.16 2.47
N THR A 35 15.41 6.97 2.26
CA THR A 35 16.33 6.60 1.17
C THR A 35 15.91 5.25 0.57
N ARG A 36 16.32 4.95 -0.66
CA ARG A 36 16.08 3.64 -1.28
C ARG A 36 16.56 2.49 -0.38
N ALA A 37 17.75 2.63 0.21
CA ALA A 37 18.32 1.62 1.12
C ALA A 37 17.48 1.44 2.39
N SER A 38 16.98 2.52 2.98
CA SER A 38 16.07 2.44 4.13
C SER A 38 14.75 1.79 3.76
N LEU A 39 14.18 2.13 2.59
CA LEU A 39 12.93 1.54 2.11
C LEU A 39 13.08 0.04 1.79
N ASP A 40 14.25 -0.40 1.30
CA ASP A 40 14.52 -1.84 1.11
C ASP A 40 14.58 -2.59 2.45
N ARG A 41 15.12 -1.97 3.50
CA ARG A 41 15.08 -2.52 4.86
C ARG A 41 13.66 -2.55 5.42
N ILE A 42 12.88 -1.50 5.21
CA ILE A 42 11.44 -1.46 5.58
C ILE A 42 10.68 -2.56 4.85
N LYS A 43 10.95 -2.76 3.54
CA LYS A 43 10.34 -3.85 2.75
C LYS A 43 10.68 -5.23 3.34
N ALA A 44 11.90 -5.44 3.82
CA ALA A 44 12.26 -6.71 4.46
C ALA A 44 11.45 -6.96 5.76
N GLU A 45 11.21 -5.94 6.58
CA GLU A 45 10.34 -6.04 7.76
C GLU A 45 8.89 -6.33 7.39
N MET A 46 8.37 -5.67 6.35
CA MET A 46 7.02 -5.90 5.85
C MET A 46 6.85 -7.31 5.28
N LEU A 47 7.84 -7.83 4.54
CA LEU A 47 7.85 -9.22 4.06
C LEU A 47 7.88 -10.22 5.21
N ALA A 48 8.63 -9.94 6.27
CA ALA A 48 8.64 -10.79 7.46
C ALA A 48 7.25 -10.85 8.11
N LEU A 49 6.55 -9.73 8.22
CA LEU A 49 5.18 -9.68 8.74
C LEU A 49 4.20 -10.40 7.81
N ALA A 50 4.30 -10.19 6.50
CA ALA A 50 3.41 -10.79 5.49
C ALA A 50 3.48 -12.32 5.43
N ARG A 51 4.62 -12.94 5.81
CA ARG A 51 4.76 -14.40 5.93
C ARG A 51 3.84 -15.02 6.99
N SER A 52 3.35 -14.23 7.94
CA SER A 52 2.37 -14.67 8.94
C SER A 52 0.94 -14.56 8.40
N GLU A 53 0.68 -15.19 7.26
CA GLU A 53 -0.59 -15.10 6.51
C GLU A 53 -1.82 -15.41 7.39
N HIS A 54 -1.67 -16.34 8.36
CA HIS A 54 -2.74 -16.72 9.29
C HIS A 54 -3.22 -15.56 10.17
N LEU A 55 -2.41 -14.51 10.34
CA LEU A 55 -2.81 -13.29 11.04
C LEU A 55 -3.74 -12.38 10.22
N PHE A 56 -3.84 -12.64 8.91
CA PHE A 56 -4.58 -11.80 7.98
C PHE A 56 -5.63 -12.61 7.19
N PRO A 57 -6.54 -13.36 7.86
CA PRO A 57 -7.50 -14.22 7.18
C PRO A 57 -8.53 -13.39 6.40
N SER A 58 -9.02 -13.95 5.27
CA SER A 58 -10.03 -13.27 4.43
C SER A 58 -11.35 -13.00 5.16
N ALA A 59 -11.67 -13.77 6.17
CA ALA A 59 -12.86 -13.54 7.01
C ALA A 59 -12.81 -12.22 7.77
N ASP A 60 -11.60 -11.80 8.22
CA ASP A 60 -11.40 -10.52 8.91
C ASP A 60 -11.24 -9.35 7.94
N PHE A 61 -10.76 -9.64 6.73
CA PHE A 61 -10.39 -8.66 5.70
C PHE A 61 -11.07 -8.96 4.35
N PRO A 62 -12.42 -9.00 4.32
CA PRO A 62 -13.13 -9.29 3.08
C PRO A 62 -12.89 -8.19 2.03
N PRO A 63 -12.76 -8.54 0.74
CA PRO A 63 -12.71 -7.57 -0.34
C PRO A 63 -14.07 -6.84 -0.50
N PRO A 64 -14.16 -5.83 -1.37
CA PRO A 64 -15.45 -5.30 -1.78
C PRO A 64 -16.38 -6.41 -2.28
N PRO A 65 -17.72 -6.23 -2.22
CA PRO A 65 -18.67 -7.14 -2.83
C PRO A 65 -18.32 -7.45 -4.29
N ALA A 66 -18.68 -8.65 -4.75
CA ALA A 66 -18.39 -9.08 -6.11
C ALA A 66 -18.97 -8.08 -7.13
N GLY A 67 -18.15 -7.66 -8.09
CA GLY A 67 -18.51 -6.66 -9.11
C GLY A 67 -18.29 -5.20 -8.69
N GLU A 68 -18.05 -4.91 -7.41
CA GLU A 68 -17.66 -3.58 -6.98
C GLU A 68 -16.17 -3.32 -7.26
N LYS A 69 -15.88 -2.13 -7.77
CA LYS A 69 -14.50 -1.66 -7.98
C LYS A 69 -13.94 -0.96 -6.75
N GLY A 70 -12.62 -0.85 -6.71
CA GLY A 70 -11.90 -0.19 -5.64
C GLY A 70 -11.35 -1.15 -4.60
N ALA A 71 -10.90 -0.61 -3.49
CA ALA A 71 -10.25 -1.34 -2.41
C ALA A 71 -10.99 -1.14 -1.09
N ARG A 72 -11.04 -2.17 -0.25
CA ARG A 72 -11.26 -2.01 1.18
C ARG A 72 -9.93 -1.80 1.88
N ARG A 73 -9.86 -0.78 2.73
CA ARG A 73 -8.67 -0.36 3.48
C ARG A 73 -8.90 -0.59 4.95
N TYR A 74 -8.17 -1.51 5.51
CA TYR A 74 -8.23 -1.84 6.93
C TYR A 74 -7.02 -1.24 7.63
N LEU A 75 -7.23 -0.21 8.47
CA LEU A 75 -6.16 0.36 9.27
C LEU A 75 -5.75 -0.63 10.35
N LEU A 76 -4.51 -1.04 10.34
CA LEU A 76 -3.91 -1.95 11.32
C LEU A 76 -3.20 -1.19 12.44
N GLY A 77 -2.79 0.05 12.20
CA GLY A 77 -2.20 0.93 13.18
C GLY A 77 -1.44 2.10 12.56
N GLU A 78 -1.37 3.19 13.31
CA GLU A 78 -0.63 4.40 12.96
C GLU A 78 -0.13 5.08 14.23
N ASP A 79 0.75 6.07 14.11
CA ASP A 79 1.15 6.92 15.21
C ASP A 79 0.09 8.03 15.43
N ALA A 80 0.09 8.68 16.58
CA ALA A 80 -0.91 9.70 16.93
C ALA A 80 -0.95 10.88 15.94
N ASP A 81 0.17 11.16 15.26
CA ASP A 81 0.27 12.18 14.21
C ASP A 81 -0.09 11.63 12.81
N GLY A 82 -0.41 10.34 12.69
CA GLY A 82 -0.71 9.63 11.46
C GLY A 82 0.51 9.15 10.69
N ARG A 83 1.71 9.22 11.27
CA ARG A 83 2.90 8.63 10.64
C ARG A 83 2.92 7.12 10.78
N PHE A 84 3.69 6.48 9.92
CA PHE A 84 3.87 5.02 9.88
C PHE A 84 2.54 4.27 9.86
N ALA A 85 1.60 4.79 9.07
CA ALA A 85 0.28 4.20 8.94
C ALA A 85 0.36 2.87 8.16
N MET A 86 -0.09 1.80 8.79
CA MET A 86 -0.08 0.46 8.21
C MET A 86 -1.50 0.00 7.95
N TYR A 87 -1.74 -0.45 6.72
CA TYR A 87 -3.04 -0.95 6.27
C TYR A 87 -2.91 -2.36 5.68
N LEU A 88 -4.02 -3.09 5.71
CA LEU A 88 -4.25 -4.16 4.77
C LEU A 88 -5.26 -3.68 3.72
N LEU A 89 -4.90 -3.80 2.45
CA LEU A 89 -5.81 -3.55 1.33
C LEU A 89 -6.30 -4.87 0.76
N ALA A 90 -7.62 -4.98 0.61
CA ALA A 90 -8.29 -6.09 -0.05
C ALA A 90 -8.97 -5.58 -1.33
N ILE A 91 -8.59 -6.14 -2.48
CA ILE A 91 -9.02 -5.65 -3.79
C ILE A 91 -9.46 -6.83 -4.66
N ASN A 92 -10.60 -6.68 -5.34
CA ASN A 92 -11.08 -7.69 -6.29
C ASN A 92 -10.19 -7.77 -7.54
N PRO A 93 -10.15 -8.92 -8.24
CA PRO A 93 -9.44 -9.05 -9.52
C PRO A 93 -9.95 -8.05 -10.57
N GLY A 94 -9.07 -7.66 -11.49
CA GLY A 94 -9.41 -6.77 -12.60
C GLY A 94 -9.62 -5.30 -12.19
N ASN A 95 -9.16 -4.90 -11.01
CA ASN A 95 -9.09 -3.49 -10.64
C ASN A 95 -7.79 -2.87 -11.13
N GLU A 96 -7.90 -1.63 -11.59
CA GLU A 96 -6.79 -0.82 -12.06
C GLU A 96 -6.86 0.57 -11.45
N THR A 97 -5.69 1.15 -11.17
CA THR A 97 -5.57 2.57 -10.81
C THR A 97 -4.88 3.33 -11.93
N LYS A 98 -5.16 4.63 -12.02
CA LYS A 98 -4.33 5.52 -12.84
C LYS A 98 -2.93 5.62 -12.22
N PRO A 99 -1.89 5.90 -13.02
CA PRO A 99 -0.60 6.28 -12.49
C PRO A 99 -0.75 7.44 -11.50
N HIS A 100 -0.10 7.34 -10.34
CA HIS A 100 -0.18 8.32 -9.26
C HIS A 100 1.06 8.27 -8.39
N ASP A 101 1.32 9.34 -7.65
CA ASP A 101 2.31 9.41 -6.59
C ASP A 101 1.65 9.33 -5.20
N HIS A 102 2.48 9.38 -4.16
CA HIS A 102 1.99 9.33 -2.77
C HIS A 102 2.36 10.57 -1.95
N THR A 103 3.26 11.44 -2.41
CA THR A 103 3.85 12.56 -1.63
C THR A 103 4.50 12.12 -0.31
N THR A 104 4.48 10.85 -0.01
CA THR A 104 5.18 10.17 1.09
C THR A 104 5.73 8.85 0.56
N TRP A 105 6.70 8.25 1.27
CA TRP A 105 7.17 6.92 0.90
C TRP A 105 6.11 5.85 1.20
N ALA A 106 6.15 4.78 0.43
CA ALA A 106 5.26 3.64 0.60
C ALA A 106 6.01 2.31 0.40
N VAL A 107 5.59 1.28 1.14
CA VAL A 107 6.03 -0.10 0.91
C VAL A 107 4.81 -1.00 0.89
N VAL A 108 4.73 -1.85 -0.14
CA VAL A 108 3.64 -2.82 -0.34
C VAL A 108 4.22 -4.22 -0.40
N THR A 109 3.59 -5.17 0.32
CA THR A 109 3.99 -6.59 0.30
C THR A 109 2.78 -7.51 0.19
N GLY A 110 2.92 -8.59 -0.57
CA GLY A 110 1.85 -9.53 -0.82
C GLY A 110 1.61 -10.48 0.35
N VAL A 111 0.35 -10.65 0.74
CA VAL A 111 -0.16 -11.71 1.62
C VAL A 111 -0.91 -12.76 0.79
N GLU A 112 -1.76 -12.34 -0.15
CA GLU A 112 -2.49 -13.21 -1.06
C GLU A 112 -2.80 -12.50 -2.37
N GLY A 113 -2.88 -13.28 -3.47
CA GLY A 113 -3.21 -12.79 -4.81
C GLY A 113 -2.03 -12.10 -5.48
N GLN A 114 -2.28 -11.55 -6.66
CA GLN A 114 -1.28 -10.95 -7.53
C GLN A 114 -1.65 -9.52 -7.91
N GLU A 115 -0.72 -8.61 -7.75
CA GLU A 115 -0.86 -7.20 -8.10
C GLU A 115 0.35 -6.77 -8.92
N LEU A 116 0.13 -6.44 -10.18
CA LEU A 116 1.17 -5.87 -11.04
C LEU A 116 1.26 -4.38 -10.76
N ASN A 117 2.40 -3.93 -10.29
CA ASN A 117 2.74 -2.52 -10.15
C ASN A 117 3.55 -2.09 -11.39
N ARG A 118 3.01 -1.15 -12.16
CA ARG A 118 3.73 -0.47 -13.24
C ARG A 118 4.31 0.83 -12.69
N VAL A 119 5.63 0.93 -12.73
CA VAL A 119 6.36 2.13 -12.29
C VAL A 119 6.70 2.97 -13.51
N TYR A 120 6.49 4.28 -13.39
CA TYR A 120 6.68 5.22 -14.48
C TYR A 120 7.75 6.24 -14.15
N ARG A 121 8.38 6.77 -15.18
CA ARG A 121 9.30 7.90 -15.11
C ARG A 121 8.76 9.05 -15.95
N ARG A 122 8.83 10.28 -15.42
CA ARG A 122 8.55 11.48 -16.22
C ARG A 122 9.65 11.71 -17.24
N THR A 123 9.26 12.16 -18.41
CA THR A 123 10.17 12.49 -19.52
C THR A 123 10.14 13.97 -19.89
N ASP A 124 9.16 14.72 -19.38
CA ASP A 124 9.09 16.17 -19.46
C ASP A 124 9.93 16.85 -18.36
N ASP A 125 10.12 18.16 -18.45
CA ASP A 125 10.87 18.95 -17.48
C ASP A 125 10.04 19.46 -16.29
N GLY A 126 8.74 19.15 -16.26
CA GLY A 126 7.81 19.52 -15.18
C GLY A 126 7.43 21.00 -15.15
N THR A 127 7.77 21.80 -16.16
CA THR A 127 7.50 23.23 -16.17
C THR A 127 6.08 23.60 -16.58
N GLU A 128 5.41 22.74 -17.37
CA GLU A 128 4.03 22.96 -17.78
C GLU A 128 3.06 22.46 -16.70
N GLN A 129 2.36 23.39 -16.05
CA GLN A 129 1.42 23.07 -14.99
C GLN A 129 0.25 22.22 -15.51
N GLY A 130 -0.09 21.14 -14.79
CA GLY A 130 -1.19 20.24 -15.14
C GLY A 130 -0.88 19.28 -16.29
N ARG A 131 0.39 19.20 -16.71
CA ARG A 131 0.87 18.31 -17.79
C ARG A 131 2.01 17.44 -17.32
N ALA A 132 2.08 16.23 -17.88
CA ALA A 132 3.24 15.34 -17.71
C ALA A 132 3.28 14.33 -18.86
N SER A 133 4.50 13.98 -19.25
CA SER A 133 4.77 12.87 -20.15
C SER A 133 5.38 11.72 -19.34
N LEU A 134 4.78 10.53 -19.42
CA LEU A 134 5.24 9.35 -18.70
C LEU A 134 5.70 8.26 -19.67
N VAL A 135 6.76 7.54 -19.27
CA VAL A 135 7.15 6.28 -19.90
C VAL A 135 7.15 5.18 -18.83
N LEU A 136 6.77 3.98 -19.22
CA LEU A 136 6.91 2.81 -18.37
C LEU A 136 8.40 2.55 -18.14
N ASP A 137 8.80 2.50 -16.87
CA ASP A 137 10.19 2.24 -16.47
C ASP A 137 10.40 0.76 -16.16
N ARG A 138 9.52 0.18 -15.33
CA ARG A 138 9.56 -1.23 -14.96
C ARG A 138 8.22 -1.73 -14.45
N GLU A 139 8.07 -3.05 -14.45
CA GLU A 139 6.95 -3.75 -13.82
C GLU A 139 7.46 -4.56 -12.62
N VAL A 140 6.67 -4.56 -11.53
CA VAL A 140 6.96 -5.32 -10.32
C VAL A 140 5.72 -6.09 -9.91
N MET A 141 5.81 -7.41 -9.88
CA MET A 141 4.75 -8.26 -9.36
C MET A 141 4.82 -8.29 -7.84
N VAL A 142 3.73 -7.90 -7.18
CA VAL A 142 3.53 -8.05 -5.74
C VAL A 142 2.61 -9.23 -5.49
N GLU A 143 3.16 -10.25 -4.85
CA GLU A 143 2.51 -11.51 -4.50
C GLU A 143 3.13 -12.06 -3.21
N PRO A 144 2.66 -13.16 -2.62
CA PRO A 144 3.29 -13.73 -1.43
C PRO A 144 4.80 -13.94 -1.59
N GLY A 145 5.57 -13.32 -0.69
CA GLY A 145 7.03 -13.35 -0.70
C GLY A 145 7.69 -12.21 -1.48
N THR A 146 6.94 -11.36 -2.18
CA THR A 146 7.45 -10.21 -2.92
C THR A 146 6.84 -8.88 -2.45
N GLY A 147 7.44 -7.76 -2.88
CA GLY A 147 6.96 -6.44 -2.53
C GLY A 147 7.66 -5.32 -3.30
N ILE A 148 7.08 -4.15 -3.23
CA ILE A 148 7.61 -2.93 -3.84
C ILE A 148 7.82 -1.85 -2.78
N ALA A 149 8.87 -1.04 -2.97
CA ALA A 149 9.16 0.14 -2.17
C ALA A 149 9.20 1.37 -3.09
N LEU A 150 8.49 2.41 -2.69
CA LEU A 150 8.25 3.62 -3.46
C LEU A 150 8.72 4.85 -2.67
N MET A 151 9.53 5.68 -3.30
CA MET A 151 9.87 7.01 -2.78
C MET A 151 8.66 7.95 -2.93
N PRO A 152 8.64 9.10 -2.23
CA PRO A 152 7.50 10.03 -2.29
C PRO A 152 7.12 10.48 -3.71
N GLU A 153 8.10 10.60 -4.59
CA GLU A 153 7.97 11.05 -5.97
C GLU A 153 7.78 9.92 -6.99
N ASP A 154 7.87 8.66 -6.56
CA ASP A 154 7.67 7.53 -7.48
C ASP A 154 6.23 7.49 -7.98
N ILE A 155 6.09 7.32 -9.28
CA ILE A 155 4.79 7.23 -9.95
C ILE A 155 4.53 5.77 -10.28
N HIS A 156 3.39 5.25 -9.82
CA HIS A 156 2.99 3.89 -10.17
C HIS A 156 1.48 3.75 -10.43
N SER A 157 1.12 2.67 -11.09
CA SER A 157 -0.26 2.17 -11.16
C SER A 157 -0.33 0.73 -10.67
N ILE A 158 -1.52 0.32 -10.21
CA ILE A 158 -1.81 -1.01 -9.70
C ILE A 158 -2.77 -1.70 -10.65
N HIS A 159 -2.52 -2.99 -10.93
CA HIS A 159 -3.39 -3.86 -11.71
C HIS A 159 -3.52 -5.19 -10.96
N THR A 160 -4.71 -5.49 -10.42
CA THR A 160 -4.94 -6.77 -9.75
C THR A 160 -5.24 -7.86 -10.77
N LEU A 161 -4.48 -8.95 -10.72
CA LEU A 161 -4.50 -10.02 -11.71
C LEU A 161 -5.18 -11.29 -11.17
N GLY A 162 -5.34 -12.27 -12.08
CA GLY A 162 -5.86 -13.59 -11.74
C GLY A 162 -7.36 -13.59 -11.44
N THR A 163 -7.80 -14.57 -10.63
CA THR A 163 -9.21 -14.80 -10.30
C THR A 163 -9.52 -14.64 -8.81
N ARG A 164 -8.50 -14.42 -7.99
CA ARG A 164 -8.60 -14.26 -6.53
C ARG A 164 -8.39 -12.81 -6.15
N SER A 165 -9.12 -12.35 -5.13
CA SER A 165 -8.88 -11.03 -4.54
C SER A 165 -7.49 -10.97 -3.91
N THR A 166 -6.85 -9.80 -4.00
CA THR A 166 -5.58 -9.56 -3.32
C THR A 166 -5.84 -9.18 -1.86
N ARG A 167 -4.90 -9.53 -0.98
CA ARG A 167 -4.72 -8.98 0.36
C ARG A 167 -3.25 -8.62 0.51
N HIS A 168 -2.95 -7.35 0.56
CA HIS A 168 -1.59 -6.83 0.62
C HIS A 168 -1.42 -5.89 1.81
N LEU A 169 -0.28 -6.01 2.48
CA LEU A 169 0.11 -5.08 3.53
C LEU A 169 0.75 -3.85 2.90
N HIS A 170 0.27 -2.69 3.31
CA HIS A 170 0.79 -1.39 2.91
C HIS A 170 1.26 -0.64 4.14
N VAL A 171 2.43 -0.03 4.10
CA VAL A 171 2.86 0.97 5.08
C VAL A 171 3.26 2.25 4.37
N TYR A 172 2.84 3.37 4.93
CA TYR A 172 3.11 4.71 4.42
C TYR A 172 3.80 5.54 5.49
N GLY A 173 4.65 6.47 5.06
CA GLY A 173 5.27 7.45 5.95
C GLY A 173 4.25 8.38 6.62
N LEU A 174 3.10 8.61 5.96
CA LEU A 174 1.95 9.36 6.47
C LEU A 174 0.65 8.70 6.04
N ALA A 175 -0.37 8.76 6.89
CA ALA A 175 -1.69 8.17 6.65
C ALA A 175 -2.33 8.71 5.36
N LEU A 176 -2.96 7.81 4.60
CA LEU A 176 -3.49 8.10 3.27
C LEU A 176 -4.51 9.27 3.28
N GLU A 177 -5.34 9.36 4.31
CA GLU A 177 -6.33 10.41 4.49
C GLU A 177 -5.73 11.78 4.89
N LYS A 178 -4.43 11.82 5.21
CA LYS A 178 -3.68 13.03 5.54
C LYS A 178 -2.77 13.52 4.41
N LEU A 179 -2.75 12.79 3.28
CA LEU A 179 -1.90 13.12 2.14
C LEU A 179 -2.50 14.27 1.34
N ASP A 180 -1.80 15.39 1.33
CA ASP A 180 -2.09 16.54 0.48
C ASP A 180 -1.17 16.56 -0.74
N GLY A 181 -1.66 17.12 -1.84
CA GLY A 181 -0.87 17.36 -3.04
C GLY A 181 -0.58 16.13 -3.89
N ARG A 182 -1.15 14.96 -3.58
CA ARG A 182 -1.06 13.79 -4.46
C ARG A 182 -1.67 14.10 -5.82
N VAL A 183 -1.03 13.60 -6.86
CA VAL A 183 -1.52 13.75 -8.22
C VAL A 183 -1.66 12.41 -8.92
N GLY A 184 -2.64 12.36 -9.79
CA GLY A 184 -2.85 11.28 -10.76
C GLY A 184 -2.51 11.77 -12.16
N TYR A 185 -1.99 10.86 -12.95
CA TYR A 185 -1.52 11.11 -14.29
C TYR A 185 -2.38 10.34 -15.28
N ASP A 186 -2.66 10.94 -16.41
CA ASP A 186 -3.32 10.30 -17.54
C ASP A 186 -2.31 10.24 -18.70
N PRO A 187 -1.69 9.07 -18.96
CA PRO A 187 -0.65 8.94 -19.98
C PRO A 187 -1.16 9.18 -21.41
N GLU A 188 -2.46 8.94 -21.66
CA GLU A 188 -3.04 9.13 -23.00
C GLU A 188 -3.20 10.60 -23.36
N THR A 189 -3.62 11.40 -22.38
CA THR A 189 -3.86 12.84 -22.58
C THR A 189 -2.72 13.71 -22.09
N GLY A 190 -1.78 13.17 -21.36
CA GLY A 190 -0.70 13.91 -20.70
C GLY A 190 -1.19 14.83 -19.58
N THR A 191 -2.40 14.63 -19.05
CA THR A 191 -2.95 15.50 -18.00
C THR A 191 -2.60 15.04 -16.60
N VAL A 192 -2.37 16.00 -15.71
CA VAL A 192 -2.12 15.79 -14.28
C VAL A 192 -3.26 16.41 -13.49
N LYS A 193 -3.87 15.65 -12.57
CA LYS A 193 -5.00 16.09 -11.75
C LYS A 193 -4.80 15.68 -10.30
N PRO A 194 -5.37 16.41 -9.32
CA PRO A 194 -5.40 15.95 -7.93
C PRO A 194 -5.91 14.51 -7.82
N TYR A 195 -5.16 13.67 -7.13
CA TYR A 195 -5.52 12.27 -6.85
C TYR A 195 -6.01 12.15 -5.42
N ASN A 196 -7.28 12.25 -5.24
CA ASN A 196 -7.92 12.78 -4.07
C ASN A 196 -7.91 11.90 -2.81
N ALA A 197 -7.56 12.51 -1.68
CA ALA A 197 -7.65 11.94 -0.34
C ALA A 197 -9.08 11.62 0.13
N ALA A 198 -10.12 12.20 -0.45
CA ALA A 198 -11.52 11.99 -0.03
C ALA A 198 -11.97 10.52 -0.06
N TYR A 199 -11.36 9.70 -0.92
CA TYR A 199 -11.68 8.27 -1.07
C TYR A 199 -10.70 7.35 -0.34
N MET A 200 -9.75 7.90 0.42
CA MET A 200 -8.65 7.14 1.03
C MET A 200 -8.89 6.78 2.49
N LYS A 201 -10.03 7.15 3.06
CA LYS A 201 -10.37 6.81 4.44
C LYS A 201 -10.39 5.30 4.67
N PRO A 202 -9.94 4.83 5.83
CA PRO A 202 -10.08 3.43 6.20
C PRO A 202 -11.53 2.97 6.14
N THR A 203 -11.75 1.76 5.63
CA THR A 203 -13.07 1.10 5.66
C THR A 203 -13.39 0.64 7.08
N ALA A 204 -12.38 0.19 7.82
CA ALA A 204 -12.47 -0.19 9.23
C ALA A 204 -11.07 -0.18 9.88
N ASN A 205 -11.07 -0.05 11.21
CA ASN A 205 -9.89 -0.30 12.05
C ASN A 205 -9.89 -1.77 12.48
N ARG A 206 -8.72 -2.42 12.49
CA ARG A 206 -8.55 -3.84 12.81
C ARG A 206 -7.34 -4.09 13.72
#